data_cc8678ef8a6b73e2d215525da2e2aa95
#
_entry.id   cc8678ef8a6b73e2d215525da2e2aa95
#
_cell.length_a   1.000
_cell.length_b   1.000
_cell.length_c   1.000
_cell.angle_alpha   90.00
_cell.angle_beta   90.00
_cell.angle_gamma   90.00
#
_symmetry.space_group_name_H-M   'P 1'
#
loop_
_entity.id
_entity.type
_entity.pdbx_description
1 polymer ?
#
loop_
_entity_poly.entity_id
_entity_poly.type
_entity_poly.pdbx_seq_one_letter_code
_entity_poly.pdbx_strand_id
1 'polypeptide(L)'
;MAERIGAVAKGDSAAIGIILAQALEMGRKEIARRLAQAPARGRRAAASYAFLADQMVRLAFDGAAARLLGGPADEGGIALAGLGGTGRGEMAPFSDIDLLFLVADRGDARSKELVEATLYLLWDLPWKVGHAVRDSDELMALAREDITIRTAFLEARWIWGDERLFDSCAARFRAEIVAGSGAEFVAAKLAERDRRHVKMGDSRYVVEPNVKDGKGGLRDLQTLFWITQYLHGSSGPSGLVEAGLLSTAEYRRFERAERFLWAVRCHLHLAAGRAEERLSFEYQPLIAAALRYAERPGKSAVERFMQFYFLQAKAVGDLTGLFLAQLDELMARKGRRFALPAFRRRPAKLNGFCLDRGRLSVPDEGFLEKDPVRLIELFAIAAREGLDVHPKAMRAAARSARLADQVRDDPRANAFFLEVLTNRERPDLVLRWMNEAQVFGRFVPDFGRVVAQMQFDMYHHYTVDEHSIRAIGLLAAIERGELAEEHPLSTALFKQIGSRRVLYVAVLLHDIAKGRGGDHSLLGEQVAHELCPRFGLDAAETETVAWLVRHHLLMSATAFKRDLSDPKTIEDFVRQVQGPERLRLLLILTVVDIR
;
A
#
# COMPACT_ATOMS: atom_id res chain seq x y z
N MET A 1 27.82 -11.16 29.38
CA MET A 1 26.88 -12.28 29.11
C MET A 1 27.61 -13.49 28.54
N ALA A 2 28.47 -13.34 27.56
CA ALA A 2 29.33 -14.42 27.05
C ALA A 2 30.14 -15.11 28.16
N GLU A 3 30.75 -14.36 29.09
CA GLU A 3 31.46 -14.89 30.24
C GLU A 3 30.56 -15.74 31.17
N ARG A 4 29.31 -15.32 31.40
CA ARG A 4 28.33 -16.08 32.20
C ARG A 4 27.94 -17.38 31.52
N ILE A 5 27.74 -17.35 30.21
CA ILE A 5 27.46 -18.55 29.42
C ILE A 5 28.66 -19.49 29.41
N GLY A 6 29.87 -18.97 29.22
CA GLY A 6 31.11 -19.78 29.29
C GLY A 6 31.35 -20.44 30.63
N ALA A 7 30.98 -19.78 31.74
CA ALA A 7 31.10 -20.34 33.08
C ALA A 7 30.10 -21.48 33.35
N VAL A 8 28.93 -21.48 32.68
CA VAL A 8 27.85 -22.47 32.89
C VAL A 8 27.90 -23.58 31.84
N ALA A 9 28.54 -23.35 30.69
CA ALA A 9 28.50 -24.24 29.52
C ALA A 9 29.00 -25.67 29.74
N LYS A 10 29.72 -25.94 30.84
CA LYS A 10 30.28 -27.28 31.13
C LYS A 10 29.26 -28.29 31.68
N GLY A 11 27.99 -27.96 31.87
CA GLY A 11 27.05 -28.92 32.47
C GLY A 11 25.56 -28.71 32.30
N ASP A 12 25.05 -27.51 32.01
CA ASP A 12 23.61 -27.25 32.12
C ASP A 12 23.08 -26.37 30.98
N SER A 13 22.43 -26.98 29.96
CA SER A 13 21.80 -26.26 28.86
C SER A 13 20.59 -25.42 29.35
N ALA A 14 19.89 -25.86 30.40
CA ALA A 14 18.76 -25.12 30.96
C ALA A 14 19.22 -23.79 31.58
N ALA A 15 20.39 -23.77 32.21
CA ALA A 15 20.95 -22.53 32.74
C ALA A 15 21.33 -21.53 31.62
N ILE A 16 21.81 -21.99 30.45
CA ILE A 16 22.07 -21.16 29.28
C ILE A 16 20.74 -20.58 28.79
N GLY A 17 19.69 -21.40 28.63
CA GLY A 17 18.36 -20.97 28.20
C GLY A 17 17.78 -19.86 29.09
N ILE A 18 17.90 -20.01 30.43
CA ILE A 18 17.45 -19.01 31.41
C ILE A 18 18.21 -17.68 31.22
N ILE A 19 19.53 -17.70 31.04
CA ILE A 19 20.34 -16.51 30.82
C ILE A 19 19.94 -15.79 29.54
N LEU A 20 19.71 -16.54 28.44
CA LEU A 20 19.28 -16.00 27.15
C LEU A 20 17.89 -15.41 27.25
N ALA A 21 16.93 -16.08 27.90
CA ALA A 21 15.56 -15.58 28.07
C ALA A 21 15.52 -14.27 28.87
N GLN A 22 16.28 -14.17 29.97
CA GLN A 22 16.39 -12.93 30.74
C GLN A 22 16.98 -11.78 29.92
N ALA A 23 18.03 -12.05 29.15
CA ALA A 23 18.67 -11.03 28.31
C ALA A 23 17.74 -10.55 27.19
N LEU A 24 17.00 -11.48 26.57
CA LEU A 24 15.99 -11.16 25.56
C LEU A 24 14.90 -10.26 26.13
N GLU A 25 14.36 -10.60 27.29
CA GLU A 25 13.33 -9.81 27.96
C GLU A 25 13.83 -8.40 28.31
N MET A 26 15.03 -8.30 28.90
CA MET A 26 15.64 -7.01 29.23
C MET A 26 15.89 -6.17 27.96
N GLY A 27 16.40 -6.78 26.89
CA GLY A 27 16.63 -6.12 25.63
C GLY A 27 15.34 -5.60 25.00
N ARG A 28 14.29 -6.41 24.96
CA ARG A 28 12.96 -6.01 24.46
C ARG A 28 12.37 -4.86 25.27
N LYS A 29 12.41 -4.91 26.59
CA LYS A 29 11.93 -3.83 27.47
C LYS A 29 12.67 -2.52 27.22
N GLU A 30 13.98 -2.56 27.08
CA GLU A 30 14.79 -1.36 26.84
C GLU A 30 14.51 -0.76 25.45
N ILE A 31 14.38 -1.60 24.40
CA ILE A 31 14.04 -1.10 23.06
C ILE A 31 12.63 -0.47 23.06
N ALA A 32 11.65 -1.12 23.69
CA ALA A 32 10.28 -0.58 23.81
C ALA A 32 10.26 0.74 24.58
N ARG A 33 11.02 0.86 25.69
CA ARG A 33 11.17 2.08 26.47
C ARG A 33 11.75 3.23 25.62
N ARG A 34 12.82 2.96 24.85
CA ARG A 34 13.41 3.96 23.93
C ARG A 34 12.44 4.38 22.83
N LEU A 35 11.68 3.43 22.29
CA LEU A 35 10.66 3.76 21.29
C LEU A 35 9.55 4.63 21.87
N ALA A 36 9.08 4.37 23.10
CA ALA A 36 8.07 5.20 23.77
C ALA A 36 8.58 6.66 24.01
N GLN A 37 9.88 6.84 24.28
CA GLN A 37 10.48 8.17 24.40
C GLN A 37 10.56 8.92 23.07
N ALA A 38 10.82 8.21 21.97
CA ALA A 38 10.95 8.75 20.62
C ALA A 38 10.07 7.97 19.61
N PRO A 39 8.72 8.14 19.66
CA PRO A 39 7.76 7.26 18.99
C PRO A 39 7.94 7.16 17.48
N ALA A 40 8.41 8.22 16.82
CA ALA A 40 8.65 8.22 15.37
C ALA A 40 9.90 7.43 14.92
N ARG A 41 10.72 6.89 15.84
CA ARG A 41 11.97 6.17 15.52
C ARG A 41 11.77 4.67 15.34
N GLY A 42 10.64 4.24 14.72
CA GLY A 42 10.31 2.83 14.54
C GLY A 42 11.37 2.05 13.75
N ARG A 43 11.95 2.63 12.70
CA ARG A 43 13.04 1.98 11.94
C ARG A 43 14.28 1.70 12.79
N ARG A 44 14.63 2.63 13.70
CA ARG A 44 15.73 2.42 14.66
C ARG A 44 15.40 1.32 15.67
N ALA A 45 14.15 1.27 16.13
CA ALA A 45 13.69 0.18 16.98
C ALA A 45 13.77 -1.16 16.23
N ALA A 46 13.32 -1.23 14.97
CA ALA A 46 13.40 -2.43 14.14
C ALA A 46 14.84 -2.94 13.97
N ALA A 47 15.80 -2.03 13.71
CA ALA A 47 17.22 -2.37 13.66
C ALA A 47 17.75 -2.86 15.03
N SER A 48 17.28 -2.26 16.13
CA SER A 48 17.67 -2.72 17.48
C SER A 48 17.11 -4.09 17.83
N TYR A 49 15.89 -4.43 17.40
CA TYR A 49 15.33 -5.78 17.56
C TYR A 49 16.08 -6.81 16.73
N ALA A 50 16.48 -6.48 15.49
CA ALA A 50 17.30 -7.35 14.66
C ALA A 50 18.69 -7.58 15.29
N PHE A 51 19.33 -6.51 15.78
CA PHE A 51 20.59 -6.63 16.51
C PHE A 51 20.47 -7.51 17.77
N LEU A 52 19.38 -7.36 18.53
CA LEU A 52 19.12 -8.22 19.69
C LEU A 52 18.99 -9.69 19.27
N ALA A 53 18.28 -9.95 18.16
CA ALA A 53 18.15 -11.29 17.59
C ALA A 53 19.52 -11.88 17.20
N ASP A 54 20.35 -11.12 16.49
CA ASP A 54 21.71 -11.54 16.11
C ASP A 54 22.54 -11.94 17.34
N GLN A 55 22.48 -11.13 18.42
CA GLN A 55 23.23 -11.43 19.63
C GLN A 55 22.70 -12.69 20.33
N MET A 56 21.38 -12.93 20.33
CA MET A 56 20.82 -14.16 20.91
C MET A 56 21.22 -15.39 20.12
N VAL A 57 21.15 -15.32 18.78
CA VAL A 57 21.56 -16.40 17.87
C VAL A 57 23.05 -16.73 18.06
N ARG A 58 23.91 -15.72 18.06
CA ARG A 58 25.34 -15.87 18.31
C ARG A 58 25.62 -16.54 19.64
N LEU A 59 25.02 -16.04 20.72
CA LEU A 59 25.26 -16.58 22.07
C LEU A 59 24.70 -17.98 22.24
N ALA A 60 23.61 -18.33 21.58
CA ALA A 60 23.08 -19.70 21.56
C ALA A 60 24.07 -20.66 20.85
N PHE A 61 24.61 -20.21 19.71
CA PHE A 61 25.61 -21.00 18.96
C PHE A 61 26.90 -21.18 19.75
N ASP A 62 27.47 -20.10 20.30
CA ASP A 62 28.68 -20.16 21.12
C ASP A 62 28.48 -21.03 22.37
N GLY A 63 27.30 -20.95 22.99
CA GLY A 63 26.96 -21.80 24.16
C GLY A 63 26.82 -23.27 23.79
N ALA A 64 26.22 -23.60 22.66
CA ALA A 64 26.14 -24.97 22.15
C ALA A 64 27.54 -25.51 21.79
N ALA A 65 28.37 -24.71 21.13
CA ALA A 65 29.74 -25.08 20.78
C ALA A 65 30.62 -25.34 22.03
N ALA A 66 30.57 -24.45 23.01
CA ALA A 66 31.31 -24.58 24.24
C ALA A 66 30.94 -25.86 25.03
N ARG A 67 29.64 -26.24 24.96
CA ARG A 67 29.15 -27.49 25.61
C ARG A 67 29.59 -28.74 24.87
N LEU A 68 29.44 -28.78 23.54
CA LEU A 68 29.69 -29.98 22.74
C LEU A 68 31.18 -30.19 22.43
N LEU A 69 31.92 -29.09 22.25
CA LEU A 69 33.27 -29.10 21.74
C LEU A 69 34.32 -28.74 22.80
N GLY A 70 33.88 -28.32 24.00
CA GLY A 70 34.78 -27.89 25.09
C GLY A 70 35.46 -26.55 24.86
N GLY A 71 35.12 -25.81 23.80
CA GLY A 71 35.68 -24.53 23.40
C GLY A 71 34.87 -23.83 22.31
N PRO A 72 35.35 -22.68 21.78
CA PRO A 72 34.71 -22.04 20.64
C PRO A 72 34.62 -23.01 19.46
N ALA A 73 33.54 -22.92 18.68
CA ALA A 73 33.47 -23.68 17.45
C ALA A 73 34.68 -23.30 16.60
N ASP A 74 35.51 -24.32 16.25
CA ASP A 74 36.58 -24.12 15.29
C ASP A 74 35.98 -23.51 14.03
N GLU A 75 36.67 -22.54 13.46
CA GLU A 75 36.16 -21.61 12.42
C GLU A 75 35.76 -22.28 11.10
N GLY A 76 35.61 -23.62 11.07
CA GLY A 76 35.37 -24.36 9.84
C GLY A 76 34.02 -25.05 9.76
N GLY A 77 33.27 -24.76 8.71
CA GLY A 77 32.20 -25.62 8.21
C GLY A 77 30.76 -25.20 8.50
N ILE A 78 30.47 -24.21 9.36
CA ILE A 78 29.11 -23.72 9.59
C ILE A 78 29.09 -22.19 9.58
N ALA A 79 28.24 -21.59 8.72
CA ALA A 79 27.90 -20.19 8.73
C ALA A 79 26.43 -20.00 9.14
N LEU A 80 26.19 -19.09 10.04
CA LEU A 80 24.86 -18.63 10.43
C LEU A 80 24.50 -17.36 9.67
N ALA A 81 23.42 -17.40 8.94
CA ALA A 81 22.89 -16.23 8.23
C ALA A 81 21.43 -15.96 8.59
N GLY A 82 21.09 -14.68 8.70
CA GLY A 82 19.71 -14.24 8.79
C GLY A 82 19.09 -14.14 7.41
N LEU A 83 17.83 -14.52 7.29
CA LEU A 83 17.01 -14.41 6.10
C LEU A 83 15.86 -13.42 6.34
N GLY A 84 15.19 -12.98 5.28
CA GLY A 84 14.01 -12.12 5.38
C GLY A 84 14.23 -10.87 6.26
N GLY A 85 13.39 -10.67 7.27
CA GLY A 85 13.52 -9.54 8.22
C GLY A 85 14.84 -9.55 8.99
N THR A 86 15.27 -10.72 9.43
CA THR A 86 16.57 -10.92 10.10
C THR A 86 17.72 -10.59 9.17
N GLY A 87 17.63 -11.03 7.92
CA GLY A 87 18.64 -10.74 6.88
C GLY A 87 18.74 -9.24 6.55
N ARG A 88 17.61 -8.54 6.43
CA ARG A 88 17.62 -7.09 6.23
C ARG A 88 18.09 -6.28 7.44
N GLY A 89 18.22 -6.91 8.61
CA GLY A 89 18.52 -6.19 9.86
C GLY A 89 17.34 -5.35 10.35
N GLU A 90 16.10 -5.74 10.04
CA GLU A 90 14.88 -5.00 10.36
C GLU A 90 13.79 -5.96 10.86
N MET A 91 13.50 -5.91 12.16
CA MET A 91 12.51 -6.76 12.81
C MET A 91 11.51 -5.94 13.62
N ALA A 92 10.23 -6.29 13.55
CA ALA A 92 9.25 -5.77 14.50
C ALA A 92 9.36 -6.53 15.84
N PRO A 93 8.81 -6.00 16.96
CA PRO A 93 9.01 -6.54 18.31
C PRO A 93 8.72 -8.03 18.49
N PHE A 94 7.75 -8.57 17.75
CA PHE A 94 7.33 -9.96 17.82
C PHE A 94 7.45 -10.69 16.46
N SER A 95 8.31 -10.20 15.56
CA SER A 95 8.59 -10.89 14.30
C SER A 95 9.27 -12.23 14.55
N ASP A 96 9.01 -13.19 13.68
CA ASP A 96 9.73 -14.47 13.61
C ASP A 96 11.20 -14.20 13.23
N ILE A 97 12.09 -15.07 13.66
CA ILE A 97 13.49 -15.11 13.23
C ILE A 97 13.61 -16.16 12.13
N ASP A 98 14.16 -15.76 10.98
CA ASP A 98 14.45 -16.68 9.90
C ASP A 98 15.96 -16.88 9.77
N LEU A 99 16.44 -18.13 9.95
CA LEU A 99 17.85 -18.49 9.97
C LEU A 99 18.20 -19.47 8.85
N LEU A 100 19.38 -19.30 8.29
CA LEU A 100 20.05 -20.29 7.46
C LEU A 100 21.33 -20.77 8.18
N PHE A 101 21.40 -22.06 8.42
CA PHE A 101 22.64 -22.75 8.75
C PHE A 101 23.23 -23.26 7.43
N LEU A 102 24.23 -22.55 6.94
CA LEU A 102 24.99 -22.98 5.78
C LEU A 102 26.12 -23.87 6.25
N VAL A 103 26.15 -25.12 5.81
CA VAL A 103 27.14 -26.12 6.21
C VAL A 103 28.04 -26.49 5.03
N ALA A 104 29.29 -26.75 5.30
CA ALA A 104 30.26 -27.19 4.26
C ALA A 104 29.93 -28.60 3.78
N ASP A 105 29.53 -29.48 4.68
CA ASP A 105 29.10 -30.86 4.41
C ASP A 105 27.90 -31.23 5.27
N ARG A 106 26.80 -31.61 4.64
CA ARG A 106 25.58 -32.09 5.32
C ARG A 106 25.75 -33.48 5.97
N GLY A 107 26.74 -34.22 5.54
CA GLY A 107 27.06 -35.54 6.10
C GLY A 107 27.77 -35.49 7.47
N ASP A 108 28.35 -34.33 7.80
CA ASP A 108 29.11 -34.16 9.04
C ASP A 108 28.22 -34.24 10.29
N ALA A 109 28.43 -35.27 11.09
CA ALA A 109 27.67 -35.51 12.32
C ALA A 109 27.87 -34.39 13.35
N ARG A 110 29.06 -33.83 13.44
CA ARG A 110 29.40 -32.74 14.36
C ARG A 110 28.63 -31.47 14.04
N SER A 111 28.54 -31.11 12.76
CA SER A 111 27.73 -29.97 12.29
C SER A 111 26.26 -30.17 12.63
N LYS A 112 25.71 -31.37 12.45
CA LYS A 112 24.34 -31.70 12.83
C LYS A 112 24.06 -31.48 14.31
N GLU A 113 24.91 -32.08 15.17
CA GLU A 113 24.77 -31.94 16.63
C GLU A 113 24.82 -30.49 17.08
N LEU A 114 25.73 -29.67 16.49
CA LEU A 114 25.86 -28.27 16.84
C LEU A 114 24.64 -27.44 16.38
N VAL A 115 24.13 -27.69 15.17
CA VAL A 115 22.90 -27.05 14.68
C VAL A 115 21.73 -27.41 15.57
N GLU A 116 21.51 -28.67 15.89
CA GLU A 116 20.42 -29.14 16.77
C GLU A 116 20.53 -28.53 18.17
N ALA A 117 21.70 -28.55 18.79
CA ALA A 117 21.90 -27.95 20.11
C ALA A 117 21.64 -26.43 20.11
N THR A 118 22.03 -25.73 19.05
CA THR A 118 21.74 -24.31 18.88
C THR A 118 20.24 -24.05 18.76
N LEU A 119 19.54 -24.84 17.95
CA LEU A 119 18.10 -24.75 17.77
C LEU A 119 17.33 -25.02 19.06
N TYR A 120 17.71 -26.02 19.85
CA TYR A 120 17.09 -26.29 21.16
C TYR A 120 17.18 -25.06 22.07
N LEU A 121 18.34 -24.41 22.16
CA LEU A 121 18.52 -23.21 22.98
C LEU A 121 17.68 -22.04 22.47
N LEU A 122 17.47 -21.92 21.15
CA LEU A 122 16.64 -20.86 20.54
C LEU A 122 15.14 -21.15 20.69
N TRP A 123 14.71 -22.44 20.65
CA TRP A 123 13.31 -22.81 20.84
C TRP A 123 12.82 -22.70 22.28
N ASP A 124 13.74 -22.73 23.25
CA ASP A 124 13.44 -22.44 24.66
C ASP A 124 13.13 -20.94 24.90
N LEU A 125 13.40 -20.07 23.92
CA LEU A 125 13.09 -18.64 24.01
C LEU A 125 11.65 -18.38 23.55
N PRO A 126 10.98 -17.32 24.06
CA PRO A 126 9.64 -16.93 23.63
C PRO A 126 9.70 -16.26 22.23
N TRP A 127 10.18 -17.02 21.25
CA TRP A 127 10.37 -16.61 19.87
C TRP A 127 9.96 -17.71 18.90
N LYS A 128 9.40 -17.33 17.75
CA LYS A 128 9.27 -18.27 16.64
C LYS A 128 10.54 -18.24 15.81
N VAL A 129 11.13 -19.39 15.60
CA VAL A 129 12.35 -19.55 14.81
C VAL A 129 12.06 -20.43 13.60
N GLY A 130 12.05 -19.81 12.42
CA GLY A 130 12.15 -20.50 11.15
C GLY A 130 13.62 -20.81 10.86
N HIS A 131 13.93 -22.01 10.36
CA HIS A 131 15.29 -22.36 10.02
C HIS A 131 15.37 -23.24 8.77
N ALA A 132 16.50 -23.16 8.10
CA ALA A 132 16.91 -24.08 7.05
C ALA A 132 18.38 -24.49 7.28
N VAL A 133 18.69 -25.75 7.01
CA VAL A 133 20.07 -26.26 6.98
C VAL A 133 20.38 -26.69 5.56
N ARG A 134 21.35 -26.06 4.92
CA ARG A 134 21.70 -26.29 3.51
C ARG A 134 23.19 -26.27 3.31
N ASP A 135 23.67 -27.04 2.34
CA ASP A 135 24.97 -26.79 1.71
C ASP A 135 24.81 -25.85 0.51
N SER A 136 25.93 -25.43 -0.05
CA SER A 136 25.92 -24.48 -1.18
C SER A 136 25.27 -25.08 -2.44
N ASP A 137 25.42 -26.37 -2.70
CA ASP A 137 24.90 -27.01 -3.92
C ASP A 137 23.38 -27.14 -3.86
N GLU A 138 22.85 -27.60 -2.74
CA GLU A 138 21.40 -27.66 -2.51
C GLU A 138 20.76 -26.26 -2.58
N LEU A 139 21.41 -25.27 -1.96
CA LEU A 139 20.90 -23.89 -2.00
C LEU A 139 20.83 -23.35 -3.44
N MET A 140 21.85 -23.61 -4.27
CA MET A 140 21.83 -23.21 -5.68
C MET A 140 20.74 -23.94 -6.46
N ALA A 141 20.55 -25.25 -6.22
CA ALA A 141 19.48 -26.03 -6.86
C ALA A 141 18.09 -25.44 -6.53
N LEU A 142 17.80 -25.26 -5.26
CA LEU A 142 16.52 -24.69 -4.80
C LEU A 142 16.29 -23.26 -5.27
N ALA A 143 17.34 -22.41 -5.28
CA ALA A 143 17.22 -21.03 -5.75
C ALA A 143 16.95 -20.93 -7.26
N ARG A 144 17.30 -21.96 -8.07
CA ARG A 144 16.90 -22.01 -9.49
C ARG A 144 15.40 -22.23 -9.66
N GLU A 145 14.80 -23.04 -8.79
CA GLU A 145 13.42 -23.48 -8.91
C GLU A 145 12.43 -22.55 -8.21
N ASP A 146 12.77 -22.03 -7.02
CA ASP A 146 11.88 -21.25 -6.17
C ASP A 146 12.33 -19.80 -6.00
N ILE A 147 11.51 -18.88 -6.52
CA ILE A 147 11.71 -17.43 -6.42
C ILE A 147 11.68 -16.93 -4.96
N THR A 148 11.01 -17.65 -4.06
CA THR A 148 10.94 -17.30 -2.65
C THR A 148 12.28 -17.56 -1.97
N ILE A 149 12.89 -18.73 -2.24
CA ILE A 149 14.22 -19.08 -1.76
C ILE A 149 15.26 -18.12 -2.36
N ARG A 150 15.16 -17.84 -3.65
CA ARG A 150 15.99 -16.87 -4.35
C ARG A 150 15.93 -15.49 -3.68
N THR A 151 14.72 -15.02 -3.33
CA THR A 151 14.51 -13.74 -2.63
C THR A 151 15.05 -13.79 -1.20
N ALA A 152 14.82 -14.88 -0.48
CA ALA A 152 15.30 -15.04 0.89
C ALA A 152 16.84 -15.00 0.96
N PHE A 153 17.52 -15.67 0.02
CA PHE A 153 18.99 -15.64 -0.01
C PHE A 153 19.55 -14.33 -0.58
N LEU A 154 18.82 -13.63 -1.44
CA LEU A 154 19.18 -12.26 -1.87
C LEU A 154 19.30 -11.30 -0.68
N GLU A 155 18.47 -11.48 0.35
CA GLU A 155 18.48 -10.71 1.60
C GLU A 155 19.38 -11.30 2.67
N ALA A 156 20.02 -12.45 2.42
CA ALA A 156 20.82 -13.13 3.41
C ALA A 156 21.97 -12.25 3.91
N ARG A 157 22.16 -12.26 5.21
CA ARG A 157 23.24 -11.54 5.89
C ARG A 157 23.91 -12.46 6.88
N TRP A 158 25.24 -12.55 6.78
CA TRP A 158 26.02 -13.28 7.78
C TRP A 158 25.81 -12.71 9.18
N ILE A 159 25.63 -13.62 10.16
CA ILE A 159 25.45 -13.29 11.59
C ILE A 159 26.68 -13.76 12.36
N TRP A 160 27.08 -15.04 12.17
CA TRP A 160 28.15 -15.66 12.94
C TRP A 160 28.71 -16.92 12.27
N GLY A 161 29.83 -17.47 12.80
CA GLY A 161 30.48 -18.68 12.28
C GLY A 161 31.37 -18.40 11.06
N ASP A 162 31.49 -19.37 10.16
CA ASP A 162 32.40 -19.33 9.01
C ASP A 162 31.94 -18.29 7.94
N GLU A 163 32.50 -17.08 8.02
CA GLU A 163 32.23 -15.98 7.09
C GLU A 163 32.69 -16.32 5.66
N ARG A 164 33.81 -17.05 5.50
CA ARG A 164 34.35 -17.42 4.18
C ARG A 164 33.41 -18.38 3.44
N LEU A 165 32.82 -19.33 4.16
CA LEU A 165 31.81 -20.23 3.61
C LEU A 165 30.59 -19.44 3.10
N PHE A 166 30.11 -18.48 3.90
CA PHE A 166 29.00 -17.62 3.51
C PHE A 166 29.35 -16.76 2.28
N ASP A 167 30.50 -16.11 2.28
CA ASP A 167 30.93 -15.23 1.17
C ASP A 167 31.12 -16.01 -0.14
N SER A 168 31.70 -17.21 -0.06
CA SER A 168 31.84 -18.10 -1.22
C SER A 168 30.49 -18.50 -1.79
N CYS A 169 29.54 -18.88 -0.94
CA CYS A 169 28.18 -19.24 -1.34
C CYS A 169 27.45 -18.03 -1.95
N ALA A 170 27.58 -16.83 -1.37
CA ALA A 170 27.00 -15.60 -1.88
C ALA A 170 27.59 -15.20 -3.24
N ALA A 171 28.88 -15.41 -3.46
CA ALA A 171 29.53 -15.18 -4.75
C ALA A 171 28.99 -16.14 -5.83
N ARG A 172 28.88 -17.43 -5.50
CA ARG A 172 28.25 -18.43 -6.38
C ARG A 172 26.81 -18.07 -6.74
N PHE A 173 26.01 -17.67 -5.76
CA PHE A 173 24.62 -17.26 -5.99
C PHE A 173 24.55 -16.11 -6.99
N ARG A 174 25.40 -15.10 -6.88
CA ARG A 174 25.46 -14.00 -7.84
C ARG A 174 25.83 -14.47 -9.24
N ALA A 175 26.82 -15.36 -9.35
CA ALA A 175 27.32 -15.86 -10.62
C ALA A 175 26.36 -16.84 -11.31
N GLU A 176 25.76 -17.78 -10.56
CA GLU A 176 25.01 -18.90 -11.13
C GLU A 176 23.50 -18.62 -11.21
N ILE A 177 22.95 -17.80 -10.30
CA ILE A 177 21.50 -17.57 -10.15
C ILE A 177 21.11 -16.18 -10.63
N VAL A 178 21.78 -15.13 -10.15
CA VAL A 178 21.39 -13.75 -10.44
C VAL A 178 21.78 -13.33 -11.86
N ALA A 179 22.98 -13.75 -12.30
CA ALA A 179 23.47 -13.39 -13.62
C ALA A 179 22.54 -13.91 -14.73
N GLY A 180 22.06 -12.99 -15.57
CA GLY A 180 21.21 -13.30 -16.73
C GLY A 180 19.72 -13.50 -16.44
N SER A 181 19.27 -13.69 -15.19
CA SER A 181 17.88 -14.02 -14.81
C SER A 181 17.05 -12.79 -14.38
N GLY A 182 17.60 -11.57 -14.52
CA GLY A 182 16.96 -10.34 -13.99
C GLY A 182 15.54 -10.08 -14.51
N ALA A 183 15.25 -10.36 -15.79
CA ALA A 183 13.92 -10.15 -16.36
C ALA A 183 12.87 -11.11 -15.76
N GLU A 184 13.25 -12.36 -15.60
CA GLU A 184 12.42 -13.39 -14.96
C GLU A 184 12.10 -13.02 -13.51
N PHE A 185 13.12 -12.62 -12.74
CA PHE A 185 12.97 -12.20 -11.34
C PHE A 185 12.00 -11.02 -11.21
N VAL A 186 12.16 -9.97 -12.04
CA VAL A 186 11.27 -8.81 -12.06
C VAL A 186 9.83 -9.23 -12.34
N ALA A 187 9.60 -10.03 -13.40
CA ALA A 187 8.26 -10.48 -13.76
C ALA A 187 7.60 -11.29 -12.62
N ALA A 188 8.35 -12.20 -12.00
CA ALA A 188 7.86 -13.02 -10.89
C ALA A 188 7.52 -12.18 -9.65
N LYS A 189 8.36 -11.20 -9.29
CA LYS A 189 8.13 -10.32 -8.13
C LYS A 189 6.94 -9.38 -8.34
N LEU A 190 6.73 -8.89 -9.55
CA LEU A 190 5.56 -8.07 -9.88
C LEU A 190 4.27 -8.91 -9.84
N ALA A 191 4.29 -10.12 -10.39
CA ALA A 191 3.15 -11.03 -10.30
C ALA A 191 2.82 -11.43 -8.85
N GLU A 192 3.83 -11.66 -8.01
CA GLU A 192 3.66 -11.92 -6.57
C GLU A 192 3.00 -10.73 -5.87
N ARG A 193 3.48 -9.50 -6.14
CA ARG A 193 2.90 -8.27 -5.61
C ARG A 193 1.42 -8.13 -6.00
N ASP A 194 1.09 -8.34 -7.26
CA ASP A 194 -0.27 -8.16 -7.76
C ASP A 194 -1.23 -9.19 -7.12
N ARG A 195 -0.81 -10.46 -7.01
CA ARG A 195 -1.58 -11.48 -6.28
C ARG A 195 -1.79 -11.12 -4.81
N ARG A 196 -0.76 -10.57 -4.14
CA ARG A 196 -0.85 -10.10 -2.75
C ARG A 196 -1.86 -8.96 -2.63
N HIS A 197 -1.83 -7.97 -3.54
CA HIS A 197 -2.77 -6.85 -3.54
C HIS A 197 -4.21 -7.33 -3.66
N VAL A 198 -4.51 -8.24 -4.60
CA VAL A 198 -5.84 -8.83 -4.74
C VAL A 198 -6.28 -9.52 -3.45
N LYS A 199 -5.42 -10.33 -2.82
CA LYS A 199 -5.70 -11.01 -1.55
C LYS A 199 -5.98 -10.03 -0.40
N MET A 200 -5.38 -8.85 -0.42
CA MET A 200 -5.54 -7.80 0.61
C MET A 200 -6.65 -6.77 0.28
N GLY A 201 -7.52 -7.06 -0.68
CA GLY A 201 -8.67 -6.21 -1.05
C GLY A 201 -8.37 -5.15 -2.10
N ASP A 202 -7.21 -5.21 -2.74
CA ASP A 202 -6.73 -4.36 -3.87
C ASP A 202 -6.92 -2.84 -3.70
N SER A 203 -7.13 -2.37 -2.48
CA SER A 203 -7.20 -0.95 -2.15
C SER A 203 -6.19 -0.57 -1.08
N ARG A 204 -5.58 0.61 -1.23
CA ARG A 204 -4.72 1.21 -0.21
C ARG A 204 -5.51 2.04 0.81
N TYR A 205 -6.83 2.14 0.63
CA TYR A 205 -7.74 2.97 1.40
C TYR A 205 -8.74 2.15 2.23
N VAL A 206 -8.42 0.89 2.48
CA VAL A 206 -9.16 0.04 3.43
C VAL A 206 -8.96 0.58 4.83
N VAL A 207 -10.04 0.80 5.59
CA VAL A 207 -9.99 1.45 6.92
C VAL A 207 -9.24 0.65 7.99
N GLU A 208 -9.11 -0.67 7.82
CA GLU A 208 -8.28 -1.55 8.65
C GLU A 208 -7.14 -2.17 7.82
N PRO A 209 -6.13 -1.38 7.43
CA PRO A 209 -5.10 -1.83 6.51
C PRO A 209 -4.11 -2.80 7.17
N ASN A 210 -3.55 -3.73 6.37
CA ASN A 210 -2.37 -4.48 6.75
C ASN A 210 -1.12 -3.63 6.48
N VAL A 211 -0.39 -3.27 7.54
CA VAL A 211 0.76 -2.35 7.49
C VAL A 211 1.94 -2.94 6.71
N LYS A 212 2.09 -4.27 6.75
CA LYS A 212 3.18 -4.99 6.08
C LYS A 212 2.83 -5.35 4.65
N ASP A 213 1.75 -6.12 4.45
CA ASP A 213 1.45 -6.77 3.18
C ASP A 213 0.34 -6.08 2.37
N GLY A 214 -0.37 -5.11 2.97
CA GLY A 214 -1.39 -4.31 2.29
C GLY A 214 -0.82 -3.45 1.18
N LYS A 215 -1.67 -3.04 0.24
CA LYS A 215 -1.31 -2.14 -0.87
C LYS A 215 -0.85 -0.78 -0.31
N GLY A 216 0.36 -0.38 -0.63
CA GLY A 216 1.02 0.80 -0.03
C GLY A 216 1.71 0.53 1.31
N GLY A 217 1.84 -0.73 1.72
CA GLY A 217 2.54 -1.15 2.94
C GLY A 217 4.04 -1.37 2.73
N LEU A 218 4.72 -1.84 3.79
CA LEU A 218 6.17 -2.06 3.80
C LEU A 218 6.64 -3.05 2.72
N ARG A 219 5.84 -4.07 2.39
CA ARG A 219 6.19 -5.08 1.40
C ARG A 219 6.30 -4.50 -0.03
N ASP A 220 5.56 -3.45 -0.33
CA ASP A 220 5.70 -2.76 -1.62
C ASP A 220 7.06 -2.08 -1.72
N LEU A 221 7.52 -1.40 -0.66
CA LEU A 221 8.85 -0.81 -0.60
C LEU A 221 9.95 -1.88 -0.69
N GLN A 222 9.80 -2.99 0.03
CA GLN A 222 10.74 -4.10 -0.04
C GLN A 222 10.83 -4.71 -1.44
N THR A 223 9.71 -4.78 -2.17
CA THR A 223 9.70 -5.26 -3.56
C THR A 223 10.61 -4.40 -4.46
N LEU A 224 10.61 -3.07 -4.29
CA LEU A 224 11.50 -2.17 -5.03
C LEU A 224 12.98 -2.43 -4.69
N PHE A 225 13.29 -2.67 -3.42
CA PHE A 225 14.64 -3.03 -2.99
C PHE A 225 15.11 -4.35 -3.61
N TRP A 226 14.31 -5.39 -3.55
CA TRP A 226 14.67 -6.69 -4.12
C TRP A 226 14.97 -6.59 -5.61
N ILE A 227 14.12 -5.89 -6.36
CA ILE A 227 14.33 -5.69 -7.79
C ILE A 227 15.64 -4.92 -8.04
N THR A 228 15.88 -3.84 -7.27
CA THR A 228 17.08 -3.03 -7.42
C THR A 228 18.35 -3.81 -7.06
N GLN A 229 18.34 -4.50 -5.92
CA GLN A 229 19.45 -5.31 -5.46
C GLN A 229 19.79 -6.44 -6.44
N TYR A 230 18.76 -7.09 -6.99
CA TYR A 230 18.92 -8.17 -7.95
C TYR A 230 19.51 -7.70 -9.28
N LEU A 231 19.06 -6.54 -9.79
CA LEU A 231 19.49 -6.03 -11.09
C LEU A 231 20.82 -5.28 -11.06
N HIS A 232 21.16 -4.64 -9.95
CA HIS A 232 22.28 -3.71 -9.83
C HIS A 232 23.30 -4.10 -8.76
N GLY A 233 23.03 -5.13 -7.95
CA GLY A 233 23.93 -5.59 -6.89
C GLY A 233 24.13 -4.60 -5.75
N SER A 234 23.40 -3.47 -5.75
CA SER A 234 23.54 -2.44 -4.73
C SER A 234 22.85 -2.86 -3.45
N SER A 235 23.59 -2.87 -2.35
CA SER A 235 23.08 -3.14 -1.02
C SER A 235 22.56 -1.85 -0.40
N GLY A 236 21.27 -1.82 -0.09
CA GLY A 236 20.65 -0.75 0.67
C GLY A 236 19.83 0.26 -0.15
N PRO A 237 19.13 1.14 0.55
CA PRO A 237 18.17 2.05 -0.05
C PRO A 237 18.74 3.11 -1.01
N SER A 238 20.00 3.54 -0.83
CA SER A 238 20.69 4.47 -1.73
C SER A 238 20.85 3.92 -3.16
N GLY A 239 20.88 2.59 -3.29
CA GLY A 239 20.95 1.91 -4.58
C GLY A 239 19.80 2.26 -5.54
N LEU A 240 18.64 2.68 -5.03
CA LEU A 240 17.52 3.18 -5.85
C LEU A 240 17.89 4.47 -6.61
N VAL A 241 18.66 5.36 -5.98
CA VAL A 241 19.11 6.62 -6.58
C VAL A 241 20.29 6.37 -7.50
N GLU A 242 21.26 5.57 -7.06
CA GLU A 242 22.45 5.20 -7.83
C GLU A 242 22.11 4.48 -9.13
N ALA A 243 21.11 3.60 -9.10
CA ALA A 243 20.56 2.92 -10.28
C ALA A 243 19.69 3.85 -11.18
N GLY A 244 19.45 5.10 -10.78
CA GLY A 244 18.60 6.04 -11.52
C GLY A 244 17.11 5.68 -11.53
N LEU A 245 16.66 4.81 -10.61
CA LEU A 245 15.28 4.34 -10.52
C LEU A 245 14.39 5.33 -9.77
N LEU A 246 14.97 6.08 -8.83
CA LEU A 246 14.34 7.21 -8.14
C LEU A 246 15.26 8.41 -8.13
N SER A 247 14.69 9.62 -8.19
CA SER A 247 15.43 10.85 -7.89
C SER A 247 15.67 11.00 -6.38
N THR A 248 16.61 11.86 -5.98
CA THR A 248 16.87 12.15 -4.57
C THR A 248 15.63 12.67 -3.83
N ALA A 249 14.76 13.45 -4.49
CA ALA A 249 13.53 13.95 -3.90
C ALA A 249 12.50 12.82 -3.68
N GLU A 250 12.37 11.92 -4.64
CA GLU A 250 11.52 10.72 -4.55
C GLU A 250 12.03 9.78 -3.45
N TYR A 251 13.34 9.59 -3.37
CA TYR A 251 13.97 8.80 -2.31
C TYR A 251 13.71 9.37 -0.90
N ARG A 252 13.76 10.69 -0.72
CA ARG A 252 13.39 11.31 0.57
C ARG A 252 11.93 11.08 0.94
N ARG A 253 11.02 11.02 -0.05
CA ARG A 253 9.61 10.66 0.18
C ARG A 253 9.50 9.18 0.58
N PHE A 254 10.25 8.31 -0.08
CA PHE A 254 10.35 6.89 0.23
C PHE A 254 10.79 6.68 1.69
N GLU A 255 11.92 7.26 2.12
CA GLU A 255 12.41 7.14 3.50
C GLU A 255 11.42 7.64 4.55
N ARG A 256 10.66 8.71 4.22
CA ARG A 256 9.63 9.24 5.13
C ARG A 256 8.49 8.25 5.32
N ALA A 257 8.00 7.67 4.24
CA ALA A 257 6.94 6.66 4.28
C ALA A 257 7.41 5.41 5.03
N GLU A 258 8.60 4.90 4.70
CA GLU A 258 9.19 3.74 5.35
C GLU A 258 9.35 3.94 6.87
N ARG A 259 9.94 5.05 7.30
CA ARG A 259 10.11 5.37 8.73
C ARG A 259 8.79 5.44 9.46
N PHE A 260 7.75 6.01 8.83
CA PHE A 260 6.43 6.09 9.43
C PHE A 260 5.78 4.71 9.54
N LEU A 261 5.79 3.91 8.47
CA LEU A 261 5.20 2.56 8.49
C LEU A 261 5.90 1.65 9.50
N TRP A 262 7.23 1.75 9.64
CA TRP A 262 7.96 1.05 10.70
C TRP A 262 7.56 1.52 12.11
N ALA A 263 7.32 2.81 12.31
CA ALA A 263 6.83 3.30 13.60
C ALA A 263 5.45 2.74 13.92
N VAL A 264 4.51 2.77 12.96
CA VAL A 264 3.17 2.19 13.12
C VAL A 264 3.27 0.70 13.43
N ARG A 265 4.06 -0.07 12.67
CA ARG A 265 4.20 -1.51 12.83
C ARG A 265 4.78 -1.89 14.20
N CYS A 266 5.83 -1.20 14.64
CA CYS A 266 6.43 -1.47 15.96
C CYS A 266 5.45 -1.16 17.10
N HIS A 267 4.73 -0.04 17.05
CA HIS A 267 3.71 0.27 18.04
C HIS A 267 2.53 -0.69 17.99
N LEU A 268 2.14 -1.16 16.81
CA LEU A 268 1.07 -2.13 16.64
C LEU A 268 1.42 -3.47 17.32
N HIS A 269 2.63 -4.00 17.08
CA HIS A 269 3.11 -5.21 17.75
C HIS A 269 3.13 -5.04 19.27
N LEU A 270 3.61 -3.89 19.78
CA LEU A 270 3.67 -3.62 21.21
C LEU A 270 2.27 -3.48 21.84
N ALA A 271 1.33 -2.86 21.15
CA ALA A 271 -0.05 -2.72 21.61
C ALA A 271 -0.79 -4.07 21.62
N ALA A 272 -0.54 -4.91 20.61
CA ALA A 272 -1.16 -6.24 20.50
C ALA A 272 -0.47 -7.31 21.35
N GLY A 273 0.77 -7.08 21.80
CA GLY A 273 1.57 -8.08 22.53
C GLY A 273 1.96 -9.31 21.69
N ARG A 274 1.82 -9.23 20.37
CA ARG A 274 2.08 -10.29 19.40
C ARG A 274 2.43 -9.72 18.03
N ALA A 275 2.78 -10.61 17.07
CA ALA A 275 2.93 -10.24 15.67
C ALA A 275 1.54 -9.93 15.09
N GLU A 276 1.17 -8.66 15.06
CA GLU A 276 -0.07 -8.15 14.49
C GLU A 276 0.25 -7.18 13.36
N GLU A 277 -0.34 -7.42 12.18
CA GLU A 277 -0.08 -6.60 10.99
C GLU A 277 -1.32 -5.82 10.54
N ARG A 278 -2.52 -6.18 11.05
CA ARG A 278 -3.77 -5.48 10.73
C ARG A 278 -4.01 -4.34 11.71
N LEU A 279 -4.02 -3.11 11.21
CA LEU A 279 -4.32 -1.91 11.97
C LEU A 279 -5.84 -1.79 12.14
N SER A 280 -6.41 -2.66 13.00
CA SER A 280 -7.84 -2.69 13.29
C SER A 280 -8.30 -1.48 14.09
N PHE A 281 -9.61 -1.21 14.09
CA PHE A 281 -10.22 -0.12 14.86
C PHE A 281 -9.82 -0.12 16.34
N GLU A 282 -9.63 -1.30 16.92
CA GLU A 282 -9.19 -1.46 18.31
C GLU A 282 -7.82 -0.84 18.56
N TYR A 283 -6.86 -1.02 17.63
CA TYR A 283 -5.49 -0.55 17.79
C TYR A 283 -5.27 0.89 17.33
N GLN A 284 -6.11 1.41 16.41
CA GLN A 284 -5.94 2.75 15.86
C GLN A 284 -5.85 3.86 16.93
N PRO A 285 -6.73 3.91 17.96
CA PRO A 285 -6.63 4.90 19.03
C PRO A 285 -5.34 4.75 19.85
N LEU A 286 -4.92 3.53 20.14
CA LEU A 286 -3.72 3.24 20.92
C LEU A 286 -2.46 3.72 20.20
N ILE A 287 -2.39 3.50 18.89
CA ILE A 287 -1.25 3.90 18.07
C ILE A 287 -1.28 5.41 17.81
N ALA A 288 -2.44 6.02 17.61
CA ALA A 288 -2.58 7.47 17.50
C ALA A 288 -2.05 8.16 18.76
N ALA A 289 -2.40 7.65 19.94
CA ALA A 289 -1.91 8.15 21.23
C ALA A 289 -0.38 7.93 21.39
N ALA A 290 0.12 6.72 21.07
CA ALA A 290 1.53 6.40 21.14
C ALA A 290 2.38 7.30 20.23
N LEU A 291 1.89 7.61 19.02
CA LEU A 291 2.52 8.52 18.06
C LEU A 291 2.23 10.02 18.35
N ARG A 292 1.53 10.32 19.47
CA ARG A 292 1.24 11.67 19.96
C ARG A 292 0.39 12.52 19.00
N TYR A 293 -0.56 11.91 18.31
CA TYR A 293 -1.57 12.67 17.58
C TYR A 293 -2.54 13.33 18.56
N ALA A 294 -2.83 14.61 18.34
CA ALA A 294 -3.77 15.38 19.14
C ALA A 294 -5.04 15.69 18.34
N GLU A 295 -6.14 15.92 19.02
CA GLU A 295 -7.39 16.39 18.41
C GLU A 295 -7.23 17.81 17.82
N ARG A 296 -8.05 18.11 16.81
CA ARG A 296 -8.22 19.44 16.25
C ARG A 296 -9.71 19.69 15.99
N PRO A 297 -10.17 20.96 15.91
CA PRO A 297 -11.56 21.24 15.57
C PRO A 297 -11.99 20.46 14.30
N GLY A 298 -13.05 19.67 14.44
CA GLY A 298 -13.61 18.85 13.38
C GLY A 298 -12.87 17.54 13.06
N LYS A 299 -11.79 17.19 13.76
CA LYS A 299 -11.06 15.92 13.52
C LYS A 299 -10.49 15.35 14.81
N SER A 300 -10.83 14.10 15.11
CA SER A 300 -10.24 13.34 16.21
C SER A 300 -8.77 13.02 15.98
N ALA A 301 -8.06 12.66 17.06
CA ALA A 301 -6.66 12.22 16.99
C ALA A 301 -6.49 10.99 16.06
N VAL A 302 -7.44 10.05 16.12
CA VAL A 302 -7.44 8.83 15.30
C VAL A 302 -7.63 9.16 13.83
N GLU A 303 -8.61 9.97 13.47
CA GLU A 303 -8.85 10.37 12.07
C GLU A 303 -7.62 11.11 11.49
N ARG A 304 -6.95 11.95 12.27
CA ARG A 304 -5.72 12.62 11.84
C ARG A 304 -4.56 11.66 11.65
N PHE A 305 -4.41 10.69 12.54
CA PHE A 305 -3.42 9.62 12.40
C PHE A 305 -3.68 8.80 11.14
N MET A 306 -4.91 8.32 10.95
CA MET A 306 -5.28 7.50 9.80
C MET A 306 -5.21 8.26 8.49
N GLN A 307 -5.60 9.54 8.46
CA GLN A 307 -5.40 10.39 7.28
C GLN A 307 -3.91 10.44 6.89
N PHE A 308 -3.03 10.63 7.88
CA PHE A 308 -1.58 10.64 7.61
C PHE A 308 -1.09 9.27 7.13
N TYR A 309 -1.60 8.17 7.71
CA TYR A 309 -1.32 6.80 7.27
C TYR A 309 -1.66 6.61 5.80
N PHE A 310 -2.88 6.96 5.39
CA PHE A 310 -3.31 6.81 4.00
C PHE A 310 -2.51 7.69 3.03
N LEU A 311 -2.11 8.88 3.45
CA LEU A 311 -1.21 9.73 2.66
C LEU A 311 0.18 9.09 2.48
N GLN A 312 0.70 8.36 3.49
CA GLN A 312 1.95 7.60 3.31
C GLN A 312 1.75 6.38 2.42
N ALA A 313 0.67 5.61 2.59
CA ALA A 313 0.34 4.49 1.70
C ALA A 313 0.15 4.94 0.24
N LYS A 314 -0.48 6.12 0.02
CA LYS A 314 -0.54 6.76 -1.29
C LYS A 314 0.85 7.09 -1.83
N ALA A 315 1.71 7.69 -1.01
CA ALA A 315 3.08 8.03 -1.43
C ALA A 315 3.88 6.78 -1.83
N VAL A 316 3.73 5.66 -1.11
CA VAL A 316 4.34 4.37 -1.49
C VAL A 316 3.83 3.90 -2.86
N GLY A 317 2.53 3.99 -3.11
CA GLY A 317 1.94 3.62 -4.39
C GLY A 317 2.46 4.49 -5.55
N ASP A 318 2.51 5.80 -5.35
CA ASP A 318 3.03 6.75 -6.35
C ASP A 318 4.51 6.43 -6.68
N LEU A 319 5.33 6.20 -5.65
CA LEU A 319 6.74 5.83 -5.81
C LEU A 319 6.92 4.49 -6.52
N THR A 320 6.08 3.51 -6.22
CA THR A 320 6.07 2.22 -6.93
C THR A 320 5.75 2.41 -8.41
N GLY A 321 4.76 3.22 -8.74
CA GLY A 321 4.42 3.54 -10.13
C GLY A 321 5.56 4.23 -10.88
N LEU A 322 6.22 5.20 -10.24
CA LEU A 322 7.38 5.89 -10.81
C LEU A 322 8.56 4.94 -11.04
N PHE A 323 8.86 4.10 -10.06
CA PHE A 323 9.91 3.08 -10.15
C PHE A 323 9.68 2.13 -11.33
N LEU A 324 8.46 1.59 -11.46
CA LEU A 324 8.13 0.66 -12.53
C LEU A 324 8.25 1.31 -13.91
N ALA A 325 7.85 2.57 -14.03
CA ALA A 325 8.01 3.32 -15.27
C ALA A 325 9.48 3.47 -15.67
N GLN A 326 10.33 3.80 -14.71
CA GLN A 326 11.77 3.95 -14.96
C GLN A 326 12.43 2.60 -15.27
N LEU A 327 12.01 1.55 -14.58
CA LEU A 327 12.47 0.19 -14.83
C LEU A 327 12.13 -0.26 -16.26
N ASP A 328 10.90 -0.01 -16.72
CA ASP A 328 10.47 -0.31 -18.09
C ASP A 328 11.32 0.41 -19.13
N GLU A 329 11.65 1.69 -18.90
CA GLU A 329 12.55 2.44 -19.80
C GLU A 329 13.97 1.85 -19.85
N LEU A 330 14.53 1.52 -18.67
CA LEU A 330 15.89 0.94 -18.59
C LEU A 330 15.97 -0.43 -19.26
N MET A 331 14.94 -1.28 -19.05
CA MET A 331 14.85 -2.59 -19.68
C MET A 331 14.69 -2.50 -21.20
N ALA A 332 13.95 -1.50 -21.67
CA ALA A 332 13.78 -1.26 -23.11
C ALA A 332 15.05 -0.82 -23.81
N ARG A 333 15.86 0.05 -23.17
CA ARG A 333 17.16 0.52 -23.70
C ARG A 333 18.17 -0.64 -23.86
N LYS A 334 18.09 -1.67 -23.01
CA LYS A 334 18.94 -2.88 -23.08
C LYS A 334 18.51 -3.90 -24.15
N GLY A 335 17.61 -3.53 -25.07
CA GLY A 335 17.22 -4.38 -26.22
C GLY A 335 16.33 -5.59 -25.87
N ARG A 336 15.88 -5.72 -24.63
CA ARG A 336 14.96 -6.78 -24.20
C ARG A 336 13.53 -6.35 -24.45
N ARG A 337 13.04 -6.61 -25.68
CA ARG A 337 11.64 -6.32 -26.08
C ARG A 337 10.69 -7.34 -25.47
N PHE A 338 9.93 -6.94 -24.44
CA PHE A 338 8.66 -7.59 -24.10
C PHE A 338 7.53 -6.75 -24.68
N ALA A 339 7.14 -6.98 -25.91
CA ALA A 339 5.94 -6.42 -26.49
C ALA A 339 5.03 -7.56 -26.94
N LEU A 340 3.93 -7.76 -26.22
CA LEU A 340 2.79 -8.48 -26.79
C LEU A 340 2.08 -7.52 -27.77
N PRO A 341 1.82 -7.92 -29.02
CA PRO A 341 1.09 -7.09 -29.97
C PRO A 341 -0.39 -7.05 -29.56
N ALA A 342 -0.80 -5.95 -28.96
CA ALA A 342 -2.22 -5.65 -28.80
C ALA A 342 -2.72 -5.04 -30.11
N PHE A 343 -3.54 -5.75 -30.87
CA PHE A 343 -4.35 -5.21 -31.95
C PHE A 343 -5.39 -4.26 -31.35
N ARG A 344 -5.07 -2.97 -31.21
CA ARG A 344 -6.02 -1.93 -30.86
C ARG A 344 -6.23 -0.99 -32.06
N ARG A 345 -7.49 -0.63 -32.31
CA ARG A 345 -7.88 0.42 -33.28
C ARG A 345 -7.05 1.69 -32.99
N ARG A 346 -6.53 2.33 -34.04
CA ARG A 346 -5.89 3.63 -33.91
C ARG A 346 -6.94 4.66 -33.45
N PRO A 347 -6.72 5.38 -32.33
CA PRO A 347 -7.67 6.39 -31.88
C PRO A 347 -7.75 7.52 -32.89
N ALA A 348 -8.96 8.08 -33.06
CA ALA A 348 -9.26 9.00 -34.15
C ALA A 348 -8.66 10.41 -33.94
N LYS A 349 -8.53 10.91 -32.71
CA LYS A 349 -7.97 12.23 -32.37
C LYS A 349 -7.26 12.22 -31.02
N LEU A 350 -5.95 12.44 -31.03
CA LEU A 350 -5.14 12.54 -29.81
C LEU A 350 -4.75 13.98 -29.45
N ASN A 351 -5.23 15.00 -30.17
CA ASN A 351 -5.01 16.43 -29.88
C ASN A 351 -3.56 16.81 -29.52
N GLY A 352 -2.59 16.17 -30.18
CA GLY A 352 -1.16 16.38 -29.92
C GLY A 352 -0.55 15.45 -28.88
N PHE A 353 -1.33 14.65 -28.17
CA PHE A 353 -0.81 13.53 -27.39
C PHE A 353 -0.31 12.42 -28.32
N CYS A 354 0.54 11.55 -27.80
CA CYS A 354 1.09 10.43 -28.56
C CYS A 354 0.75 9.09 -27.90
N LEU A 355 0.93 8.01 -28.65
CA LEU A 355 0.88 6.66 -28.09
C LEU A 355 2.30 6.12 -27.91
N ASP A 356 2.60 5.64 -26.73
CA ASP A 356 3.78 4.85 -26.46
C ASP A 356 3.34 3.44 -26.03
N ARG A 357 3.71 2.43 -26.84
CA ARG A 357 3.33 1.02 -26.64
C ARG A 357 1.82 0.81 -26.43
N GLY A 358 1.00 1.56 -27.15
CA GLY A 358 -0.46 1.47 -27.06
C GLY A 358 -1.07 2.18 -25.84
N ARG A 359 -0.27 2.91 -25.05
CA ARG A 359 -0.71 3.74 -23.93
C ARG A 359 -0.64 5.22 -24.29
N LEU A 360 -1.56 6.02 -23.77
CA LEU A 360 -1.60 7.46 -23.98
C LEU A 360 -0.43 8.15 -23.28
N SER A 361 0.35 8.93 -24.01
CA SER A 361 1.56 9.58 -23.52
C SER A 361 1.67 11.03 -23.98
N VAL A 362 2.58 11.79 -23.36
CA VAL A 362 2.94 13.17 -23.78
C VAL A 362 4.17 13.13 -24.67
N PRO A 363 4.22 13.98 -25.73
CA PRO A 363 5.36 14.03 -26.65
C PRO A 363 6.63 14.54 -25.96
N ASP A 364 6.52 15.59 -25.13
CA ASP A 364 7.63 16.18 -24.37
C ASP A 364 7.19 16.56 -22.94
N GLU A 365 8.16 16.87 -22.06
CA GLU A 365 7.90 17.17 -20.65
C GLU A 365 7.15 18.51 -20.45
N GLY A 366 7.29 19.48 -21.36
CA GLY A 366 6.63 20.79 -21.30
C GLY A 366 5.27 20.82 -22.00
N PHE A 367 4.79 19.70 -22.52
CA PHE A 367 3.56 19.66 -23.32
C PHE A 367 2.32 20.14 -22.58
N LEU A 368 2.18 19.79 -21.31
CA LEU A 368 1.06 20.18 -20.46
C LEU A 368 1.13 21.66 -20.03
N GLU A 369 2.33 22.23 -20.00
CA GLU A 369 2.54 23.63 -19.59
C GLU A 369 2.17 24.61 -20.71
N LYS A 370 2.22 24.19 -21.98
CA LYS A 370 1.86 24.99 -23.14
C LYS A 370 0.37 25.36 -23.19
N ASP A 371 -0.50 24.49 -22.69
CA ASP A 371 -1.94 24.71 -22.49
C ASP A 371 -2.37 23.92 -21.25
N PRO A 372 -2.57 24.57 -20.10
CA PRO A 372 -2.91 23.90 -18.85
C PRO A 372 -4.18 23.03 -18.89
N VAL A 373 -5.12 23.30 -19.82
CA VAL A 373 -6.33 22.50 -20.02
C VAL A 373 -5.99 21.07 -20.45
N ARG A 374 -4.87 20.87 -21.14
CA ARG A 374 -4.38 19.55 -21.55
C ARG A 374 -4.16 18.60 -20.37
N LEU A 375 -3.94 19.14 -19.16
CA LEU A 375 -3.83 18.33 -17.96
C LEU A 375 -5.12 17.54 -17.69
N ILE A 376 -6.28 18.16 -17.88
CA ILE A 376 -7.58 17.48 -17.72
C ILE A 376 -7.93 16.68 -18.98
N GLU A 377 -7.61 17.23 -20.16
CA GLU A 377 -7.82 16.57 -21.46
C GLU A 377 -7.12 15.22 -21.57
N LEU A 378 -5.92 15.05 -20.98
CA LEU A 378 -5.20 13.76 -20.90
C LEU A 378 -6.13 12.65 -20.39
N PHE A 379 -6.81 12.90 -19.29
CA PHE A 379 -7.69 11.94 -18.65
C PHE A 379 -9.00 11.74 -19.42
N ALA A 380 -9.52 12.81 -20.03
CA ALA A 380 -10.70 12.71 -20.89
C ALA A 380 -10.45 11.86 -22.14
N ILE A 381 -9.30 12.03 -22.80
CA ILE A 381 -8.90 11.16 -23.93
C ILE A 381 -8.72 9.71 -23.46
N ALA A 382 -8.06 9.50 -22.32
CA ALA A 382 -7.89 8.16 -21.76
C ALA A 382 -9.26 7.46 -21.52
N ALA A 383 -10.23 8.20 -20.96
CA ALA A 383 -11.58 7.71 -20.73
C ALA A 383 -12.32 7.42 -22.04
N ARG A 384 -12.31 8.37 -22.98
CA ARG A 384 -13.03 8.30 -24.26
C ARG A 384 -12.53 7.16 -25.13
N GLU A 385 -11.21 7.02 -25.26
CA GLU A 385 -10.57 6.05 -26.15
C GLU A 385 -10.31 4.69 -25.47
N GLY A 386 -10.64 4.56 -24.19
CA GLY A 386 -10.36 3.35 -23.41
C GLY A 386 -8.87 3.02 -23.31
N LEU A 387 -8.01 4.04 -23.28
CA LEU A 387 -6.56 3.91 -23.25
C LEU A 387 -6.03 3.95 -21.82
N ASP A 388 -5.05 3.10 -21.51
CA ASP A 388 -4.26 3.27 -20.30
C ASP A 388 -3.32 4.46 -20.46
N VAL A 389 -3.09 5.21 -19.37
CA VAL A 389 -2.14 6.31 -19.37
C VAL A 389 -0.72 5.79 -19.16
N HIS A 390 0.20 6.22 -20.04
CA HIS A 390 1.60 5.83 -19.93
C HIS A 390 2.24 6.45 -18.68
N PRO A 391 3.12 5.74 -17.95
CA PRO A 391 3.76 6.25 -16.75
C PRO A 391 4.51 7.59 -16.94
N LYS A 392 5.06 7.83 -18.14
CA LYS A 392 5.65 9.15 -18.49
C LYS A 392 4.61 10.26 -18.42
N ALA A 393 3.40 10.04 -18.96
CA ALA A 393 2.31 11.01 -18.90
C ALA A 393 1.77 11.20 -17.49
N MET A 394 1.64 10.12 -16.70
CA MET A 394 1.28 10.22 -15.28
C MET A 394 2.29 11.03 -14.47
N ARG A 395 3.60 10.84 -14.74
CA ARG A 395 4.66 11.64 -14.11
C ARG A 395 4.58 13.10 -14.51
N ALA A 396 4.37 13.40 -15.80
CA ALA A 396 4.19 14.76 -16.29
C ALA A 396 2.96 15.40 -15.62
N ALA A 397 1.82 14.70 -15.56
CA ALA A 397 0.62 15.18 -14.88
C ALA A 397 0.87 15.47 -13.39
N ALA A 398 1.55 14.58 -12.68
CA ALA A 398 1.86 14.77 -11.26
C ALA A 398 2.81 15.97 -11.00
N ARG A 399 3.81 16.19 -11.87
CA ARG A 399 4.70 17.36 -11.80
C ARG A 399 3.96 18.65 -12.07
N SER A 400 3.06 18.63 -13.06
CA SER A 400 2.28 19.78 -13.51
C SER A 400 0.93 19.92 -12.81
N ALA A 401 0.68 19.15 -11.72
CA ALA A 401 -0.62 19.12 -11.03
C ALA A 401 -1.13 20.52 -10.60
N ARG A 402 -0.21 21.47 -10.32
CA ARG A 402 -0.56 22.85 -9.96
C ARG A 402 -1.24 23.63 -11.10
N LEU A 403 -1.09 23.19 -12.34
CA LEU A 403 -1.81 23.81 -13.48
C LEU A 403 -3.32 23.61 -13.35
N ALA A 404 -3.78 22.59 -12.67
CA ALA A 404 -5.21 22.39 -12.39
C ALA A 404 -5.83 23.60 -11.64
N ASP A 405 -5.04 24.28 -10.78
CA ASP A 405 -5.50 25.47 -10.05
C ASP A 405 -5.87 26.64 -10.99
N GLN A 406 -5.22 26.72 -12.15
CA GLN A 406 -5.40 27.82 -13.13
C GLN A 406 -6.59 27.59 -14.06
N VAL A 407 -7.06 26.36 -14.20
CA VAL A 407 -8.10 25.99 -15.17
C VAL A 407 -9.42 25.54 -14.51
N ARG A 408 -9.57 25.80 -13.22
CA ARG A 408 -10.80 25.43 -12.48
C ARG A 408 -12.06 26.01 -13.14
N ASP A 409 -11.99 27.24 -13.59
CA ASP A 409 -13.13 27.96 -14.16
C ASP A 409 -13.12 27.94 -15.70
N ASP A 410 -12.15 27.26 -16.34
CA ASP A 410 -12.12 27.09 -17.80
C ASP A 410 -13.24 26.13 -18.24
N PRO A 411 -14.20 26.57 -19.11
CA PRO A 411 -15.30 25.71 -19.55
C PRO A 411 -14.84 24.45 -20.27
N ARG A 412 -13.70 24.48 -20.99
CA ARG A 412 -13.14 23.30 -21.68
C ARG A 412 -12.67 22.27 -20.67
N ALA A 413 -11.96 22.71 -19.61
CA ALA A 413 -11.48 21.81 -18.56
C ALA A 413 -12.66 21.18 -17.80
N ASN A 414 -13.70 21.95 -17.51
CA ASN A 414 -14.90 21.44 -16.84
C ASN A 414 -15.67 20.46 -17.72
N ALA A 415 -15.77 20.71 -19.04
CA ALA A 415 -16.37 19.76 -19.98
C ALA A 415 -15.59 18.43 -20.03
N PHE A 416 -14.25 18.48 -20.08
CA PHE A 416 -13.40 17.28 -20.03
C PHE A 416 -13.55 16.53 -18.69
N PHE A 417 -13.63 17.25 -17.58
CA PHE A 417 -13.86 16.63 -16.28
C PHE A 417 -15.22 15.92 -16.21
N LEU A 418 -16.27 16.58 -16.68
CA LEU A 418 -17.61 15.99 -16.74
C LEU A 418 -17.66 14.76 -17.66
N GLU A 419 -16.91 14.79 -18.76
CA GLU A 419 -16.75 13.63 -19.65
C GLU A 419 -16.10 12.45 -18.94
N VAL A 420 -15.03 12.68 -18.15
CA VAL A 420 -14.41 11.64 -17.32
C VAL A 420 -15.40 11.09 -16.30
N LEU A 421 -16.06 12.00 -15.55
CA LEU A 421 -16.99 11.63 -14.48
C LEU A 421 -18.17 10.79 -14.99
N THR A 422 -18.68 11.13 -16.17
CA THR A 422 -19.83 10.46 -16.78
C THR A 422 -19.43 9.41 -17.82
N ASN A 423 -18.17 8.99 -17.86
CA ASN A 423 -17.74 7.93 -18.76
C ASN A 423 -18.45 6.60 -18.42
N ARG A 424 -18.92 5.88 -19.45
CA ARG A 424 -19.67 4.63 -19.24
C ARG A 424 -18.80 3.45 -18.89
N GLU A 425 -17.57 3.41 -19.41
CA GLU A 425 -16.73 2.21 -19.34
C GLU A 425 -16.02 2.10 -17.98
N ARG A 426 -15.14 3.05 -17.67
CA ARG A 426 -14.23 2.95 -16.51
C ARG A 426 -13.99 4.32 -15.84
N PRO A 427 -15.05 5.05 -15.41
CA PRO A 427 -14.88 6.38 -14.81
C PRO A 427 -14.05 6.32 -13.52
N ASP A 428 -14.28 5.31 -12.68
CA ASP A 428 -13.58 5.09 -11.42
C ASP A 428 -12.07 4.91 -11.61
N LEU A 429 -11.64 4.18 -12.64
CA LEU A 429 -10.22 3.99 -12.92
C LEU A 429 -9.55 5.32 -13.29
N VAL A 430 -10.18 6.10 -14.18
CA VAL A 430 -9.61 7.36 -14.64
C VAL A 430 -9.61 8.40 -13.52
N LEU A 431 -10.67 8.47 -12.70
CA LEU A 431 -10.72 9.32 -11.51
C LEU A 431 -9.65 8.94 -10.48
N ARG A 432 -9.35 7.64 -10.30
CA ARG A 432 -8.20 7.20 -9.48
C ARG A 432 -6.88 7.70 -10.04
N TRP A 433 -6.65 7.62 -11.35
CA TRP A 433 -5.44 8.18 -11.97
C TRP A 433 -5.33 9.69 -11.74
N MET A 434 -6.42 10.44 -11.89
CA MET A 434 -6.46 11.88 -11.56
C MET A 434 -6.14 12.15 -10.09
N ASN A 435 -6.68 11.32 -9.17
CA ASN A 435 -6.39 11.43 -7.74
C ASN A 435 -4.95 11.03 -7.42
N GLU A 436 -4.40 10.00 -8.05
CA GLU A 436 -3.00 9.59 -7.92
C GLU A 436 -2.04 10.68 -8.41
N ALA A 437 -2.33 11.30 -9.54
CA ALA A 437 -1.58 12.43 -10.06
C ALA A 437 -1.77 13.75 -9.29
N GLN A 438 -2.57 13.76 -8.21
CA GLN A 438 -2.93 14.94 -7.41
C GLN A 438 -3.66 16.04 -8.21
N VAL A 439 -4.19 15.71 -9.37
CA VAL A 439 -4.92 16.62 -10.24
C VAL A 439 -6.36 16.80 -9.75
N PHE A 440 -7.03 15.71 -9.36
CA PHE A 440 -8.44 15.74 -8.98
C PHE A 440 -8.72 16.70 -7.83
N GLY A 441 -8.04 16.52 -6.69
CA GLY A 441 -8.25 17.37 -5.51
C GLY A 441 -7.79 18.83 -5.68
N ARG A 442 -6.97 19.13 -6.71
CA ARG A 442 -6.64 20.50 -7.09
C ARG A 442 -7.69 21.11 -7.99
N PHE A 443 -8.19 20.34 -8.94
CA PHE A 443 -9.25 20.78 -9.84
C PHE A 443 -10.58 20.98 -9.11
N VAL A 444 -10.91 20.08 -8.18
CA VAL A 444 -12.06 20.16 -7.26
C VAL A 444 -11.53 20.26 -5.83
N PRO A 445 -11.30 21.49 -5.29
CA PRO A 445 -10.67 21.66 -3.97
C PRO A 445 -11.44 21.02 -2.83
N ASP A 446 -12.77 20.98 -2.93
CA ASP A 446 -13.63 20.35 -1.92
C ASP A 446 -13.41 18.84 -1.86
N PHE A 447 -13.21 18.17 -3.01
CA PHE A 447 -12.77 16.79 -3.07
C PHE A 447 -11.36 16.64 -2.48
N GLY A 448 -10.46 17.59 -2.73
CA GLY A 448 -9.12 17.60 -2.14
C GLY A 448 -9.10 17.57 -0.61
N ARG A 449 -10.13 18.10 0.05
CA ARG A 449 -10.26 18.10 1.52
C ARG A 449 -10.64 16.74 2.09
N VAL A 450 -11.35 15.92 1.33
CA VAL A 450 -11.79 14.58 1.74
C VAL A 450 -10.83 13.47 1.31
N VAL A 451 -9.78 13.80 0.56
CA VAL A 451 -8.72 12.84 0.16
C VAL A 451 -8.08 12.22 1.39
N ALA A 452 -8.02 10.89 1.39
CA ALA A 452 -7.47 10.08 2.47
C ALA A 452 -8.18 10.30 3.83
N GLN A 453 -9.37 10.91 3.85
CA GLN A 453 -10.13 11.11 5.06
C GLN A 453 -10.93 9.84 5.39
N MET A 454 -10.79 9.37 6.63
CA MET A 454 -11.54 8.27 7.19
C MET A 454 -12.60 8.82 8.16
N GLN A 455 -13.75 8.18 8.23
CA GLN A 455 -14.64 8.26 9.38
C GLN A 455 -14.32 7.10 10.33
N PHE A 456 -14.16 7.42 11.61
CA PHE A 456 -13.90 6.41 12.63
C PHE A 456 -15.23 5.82 13.11
N ASP A 457 -15.81 4.96 12.26
CA ASP A 457 -16.98 4.14 12.58
C ASP A 457 -16.89 2.76 11.89
N MET A 458 -17.69 1.81 12.35
CA MET A 458 -17.67 0.42 11.86
C MET A 458 -18.47 0.21 10.56
N TYR A 459 -19.08 1.24 10.01
CA TYR A 459 -19.95 1.13 8.83
C TYR A 459 -19.20 1.45 7.52
N HIS A 460 -18.10 2.24 7.59
CA HIS A 460 -17.33 2.64 6.42
C HIS A 460 -16.12 1.74 6.24
N HIS A 461 -15.96 1.14 5.05
CA HIS A 461 -14.83 0.28 4.71
C HIS A 461 -13.69 1.01 3.98
N TYR A 462 -13.94 2.22 3.50
CA TYR A 462 -13.02 3.01 2.67
C TYR A 462 -12.93 4.46 3.15
N THR A 463 -11.88 5.17 2.71
CA THR A 463 -11.80 6.63 2.85
C THR A 463 -12.88 7.30 2.00
N VAL A 464 -13.27 8.53 2.37
CA VAL A 464 -14.37 9.26 1.71
C VAL A 464 -14.12 9.45 0.20
N ASP A 465 -12.89 9.77 -0.19
CA ASP A 465 -12.51 9.90 -1.60
C ASP A 465 -12.61 8.58 -2.37
N GLU A 466 -12.11 7.49 -1.81
CA GLU A 466 -12.21 6.17 -2.45
C GLU A 466 -13.65 5.67 -2.48
N HIS A 467 -14.44 5.90 -1.43
CA HIS A 467 -15.86 5.60 -1.40
C HIS A 467 -16.61 6.29 -2.55
N SER A 468 -16.43 7.62 -2.71
CA SER A 468 -17.07 8.38 -3.79
C SER A 468 -16.66 7.86 -5.18
N ILE A 469 -15.36 7.55 -5.39
CA ILE A 469 -14.88 7.00 -6.66
C ILE A 469 -15.48 5.61 -6.93
N ARG A 470 -15.56 4.75 -5.92
CA ARG A 470 -16.18 3.41 -6.06
C ARG A 470 -17.67 3.50 -6.35
N ALA A 471 -18.39 4.39 -5.69
CA ALA A 471 -19.81 4.64 -5.94
C ALA A 471 -20.06 5.06 -7.40
N ILE A 472 -19.18 5.89 -7.99
CA ILE A 472 -19.23 6.25 -9.41
C ILE A 472 -18.99 5.02 -10.30
N GLY A 473 -18.03 4.17 -9.99
CA GLY A 473 -17.77 2.93 -10.72
C GLY A 473 -18.97 1.96 -10.67
N LEU A 474 -19.57 1.81 -9.49
CA LEU A 474 -20.76 1.00 -9.29
C LEU A 474 -21.96 1.55 -10.09
N LEU A 475 -22.14 2.89 -10.08
CA LEU A 475 -23.16 3.55 -10.88
C LEU A 475 -22.98 3.26 -12.37
N ALA A 476 -21.75 3.32 -12.89
CA ALA A 476 -21.45 3.00 -14.28
C ALA A 476 -21.72 1.51 -14.60
N ALA A 477 -21.43 0.59 -13.69
CA ALA A 477 -21.75 -0.83 -13.85
C ALA A 477 -23.28 -1.09 -13.88
N ILE A 478 -24.05 -0.39 -13.04
CA ILE A 478 -25.52 -0.41 -13.08
C ILE A 478 -26.04 0.12 -14.43
N GLU A 479 -25.48 1.24 -14.92
CA GLU A 479 -25.84 1.81 -16.22
C GLU A 479 -25.59 0.84 -17.37
N ARG A 480 -24.48 0.08 -17.34
CA ARG A 480 -24.17 -0.95 -18.36
C ARG A 480 -25.00 -2.23 -18.21
N GLY A 481 -25.73 -2.38 -17.09
CA GLY A 481 -26.50 -3.58 -16.78
C GLY A 481 -25.68 -4.76 -16.30
N GLU A 482 -24.41 -4.57 -15.97
CA GLU A 482 -23.51 -5.61 -15.43
C GLU A 482 -23.97 -6.15 -14.07
N LEU A 483 -24.75 -5.34 -13.34
CA LEU A 483 -25.27 -5.67 -12.02
C LEU A 483 -26.78 -5.90 -12.03
N ALA A 484 -27.37 -6.26 -13.17
CA ALA A 484 -28.81 -6.46 -13.29
C ALA A 484 -29.35 -7.59 -12.41
N GLU A 485 -28.57 -8.63 -12.14
CA GLU A 485 -28.95 -9.72 -11.23
C GLU A 485 -28.92 -9.27 -9.77
N GLU A 486 -27.89 -8.50 -9.37
CA GLU A 486 -27.74 -8.03 -7.99
C GLU A 486 -28.60 -6.80 -7.67
N HIS A 487 -28.81 -5.92 -8.66
CA HIS A 487 -29.52 -4.65 -8.54
C HIS A 487 -30.58 -4.47 -9.65
N PRO A 488 -31.57 -5.37 -9.78
CA PRO A 488 -32.52 -5.36 -10.90
C PRO A 488 -33.33 -4.08 -10.94
N LEU A 489 -33.77 -3.57 -9.78
CA LEU A 489 -34.58 -2.35 -9.70
C LEU A 489 -33.78 -1.11 -10.12
N SER A 490 -32.56 -0.93 -9.61
CA SER A 490 -31.70 0.21 -9.96
C SER A 490 -31.37 0.20 -11.45
N THR A 491 -31.07 -0.98 -12.02
CA THR A 491 -30.79 -1.15 -13.46
C THR A 491 -32.01 -0.81 -14.33
N ALA A 492 -33.23 -1.19 -13.90
CA ALA A 492 -34.45 -0.86 -14.61
C ALA A 492 -34.78 0.65 -14.53
N LEU A 493 -34.61 1.25 -13.35
CA LEU A 493 -34.89 2.66 -13.11
C LEU A 493 -33.86 3.56 -13.79
N PHE A 494 -32.61 3.14 -13.91
CA PHE A 494 -31.57 3.93 -14.60
C PHE A 494 -31.97 4.26 -16.06
N LYS A 495 -32.68 3.38 -16.73
CA LYS A 495 -33.20 3.60 -18.10
C LYS A 495 -34.31 4.66 -18.18
N GLN A 496 -34.87 5.08 -17.04
CA GLN A 496 -36.02 5.97 -16.92
C GLN A 496 -35.68 7.35 -16.33
N ILE A 497 -34.42 7.58 -15.93
CA ILE A 497 -34.00 8.88 -15.40
C ILE A 497 -33.86 9.91 -16.51
N GLY A 498 -34.22 11.15 -16.22
CA GLY A 498 -34.19 12.27 -17.19
C GLY A 498 -32.78 12.79 -17.48
N SER A 499 -31.90 12.82 -16.46
CA SER A 499 -30.53 13.32 -16.62
C SER A 499 -29.52 12.44 -15.91
N ARG A 500 -28.73 11.70 -16.70
CA ARG A 500 -27.63 10.88 -16.15
C ARG A 500 -26.52 11.71 -15.51
N ARG A 501 -26.21 12.89 -16.06
CA ARG A 501 -25.16 13.77 -15.51
C ARG A 501 -25.49 14.29 -14.12
N VAL A 502 -26.76 14.58 -13.85
CA VAL A 502 -27.25 14.95 -12.51
C VAL A 502 -26.94 13.87 -11.50
N LEU A 503 -27.22 12.60 -11.83
CA LEU A 503 -26.98 11.50 -10.91
C LEU A 503 -25.47 11.28 -10.65
N TYR A 504 -24.62 11.30 -11.69
CA TYR A 504 -23.18 11.17 -11.53
C TYR A 504 -22.56 12.29 -10.68
N VAL A 505 -22.98 13.54 -10.90
CA VAL A 505 -22.53 14.67 -10.10
C VAL A 505 -23.03 14.57 -8.65
N ALA A 506 -24.28 14.15 -8.44
CA ALA A 506 -24.82 13.93 -7.09
C ALA A 506 -24.03 12.82 -6.35
N VAL A 507 -23.71 11.71 -7.02
CA VAL A 507 -22.87 10.64 -6.44
C VAL A 507 -21.47 11.15 -6.11
N LEU A 508 -20.87 12.02 -6.93
CA LEU A 508 -19.58 12.63 -6.59
C LEU A 508 -19.67 13.52 -5.35
N LEU A 509 -20.75 14.26 -5.18
CA LEU A 509 -20.86 15.32 -4.18
C LEU A 509 -21.55 14.92 -2.88
N HIS A 510 -22.19 13.72 -2.80
CA HIS A 510 -23.03 13.37 -1.64
C HIS A 510 -22.29 13.48 -0.29
N ASP A 511 -21.01 13.15 -0.28
CA ASP A 511 -20.13 13.14 0.90
C ASP A 511 -19.03 14.21 0.88
N ILE A 512 -19.07 15.15 -0.06
CA ILE A 512 -18.00 16.12 -0.34
C ILE A 512 -17.67 17.05 0.83
N ALA A 513 -18.60 17.23 1.76
CA ALA A 513 -18.44 18.13 2.91
C ALA A 513 -18.14 17.40 4.23
N LYS A 514 -17.90 16.08 4.21
CA LYS A 514 -17.53 15.32 5.42
C LYS A 514 -16.26 15.89 6.07
N GLY A 515 -16.22 15.88 7.39
CA GLY A 515 -15.06 16.34 8.20
C GLY A 515 -14.87 17.85 8.28
N ARG A 516 -15.87 18.67 7.91
CA ARG A 516 -15.81 20.14 8.04
C ARG A 516 -16.39 20.67 9.35
N GLY A 517 -16.98 19.79 10.16
CA GLY A 517 -17.79 20.18 11.33
C GLY A 517 -19.19 20.64 10.91
N GLY A 518 -20.20 20.25 11.69
CA GLY A 518 -21.60 20.47 11.35
C GLY A 518 -22.20 19.37 10.46
N ASP A 519 -23.41 19.62 9.96
CA ASP A 519 -24.11 18.67 9.08
C ASP A 519 -23.52 18.70 7.67
N HIS A 520 -22.88 17.58 7.28
CA HIS A 520 -22.22 17.46 5.99
C HIS A 520 -23.21 17.51 4.81
N SER A 521 -24.47 17.12 5.00
CA SER A 521 -25.50 17.16 3.97
C SER A 521 -25.89 18.60 3.63
N LEU A 522 -26.04 19.45 4.65
CA LEU A 522 -26.30 20.89 4.46
C LEU A 522 -25.12 21.61 3.84
N LEU A 523 -23.91 21.33 4.31
CA LEU A 523 -22.70 21.89 3.72
C LEU A 523 -22.45 21.38 2.31
N GLY A 524 -22.78 20.13 2.02
CA GLY A 524 -22.69 19.52 0.70
C GLY A 524 -23.66 20.16 -0.31
N GLU A 525 -24.88 20.47 0.12
CA GLU A 525 -25.86 21.24 -0.68
C GLU A 525 -25.27 22.57 -1.14
N GLN A 526 -24.62 23.33 -0.24
CA GLN A 526 -23.96 24.60 -0.58
C GLN A 526 -22.85 24.41 -1.62
N VAL A 527 -22.00 23.39 -1.41
CA VAL A 527 -20.94 23.04 -2.37
C VAL A 527 -21.53 22.65 -3.74
N ALA A 528 -22.68 21.96 -3.77
CA ALA A 528 -23.34 21.61 -5.03
C ALA A 528 -23.82 22.86 -5.78
N HIS A 529 -24.38 23.85 -5.11
CA HIS A 529 -24.76 25.13 -5.72
C HIS A 529 -23.57 25.89 -6.32
N GLU A 530 -22.36 25.76 -5.75
CA GLU A 530 -21.14 26.39 -6.27
C GLU A 530 -20.52 25.60 -7.44
N LEU A 531 -20.48 24.27 -7.36
CA LEU A 531 -19.76 23.44 -8.33
C LEU A 531 -20.59 23.07 -9.57
N CYS A 532 -21.91 22.86 -9.43
CA CYS A 532 -22.74 22.42 -10.55
C CYS A 532 -22.76 23.40 -11.73
N PRO A 533 -22.91 24.75 -11.54
CA PRO A 533 -22.80 25.70 -12.63
C PRO A 533 -21.43 25.69 -13.30
N ARG A 534 -20.36 25.48 -12.51
CA ARG A 534 -19.00 25.36 -13.03
C ARG A 534 -18.85 24.15 -13.95
N PHE A 535 -19.48 23.03 -13.62
CA PHE A 535 -19.51 21.82 -14.44
C PHE A 535 -20.47 21.91 -15.64
N GLY A 536 -21.15 23.06 -15.83
CA GLY A 536 -22.05 23.29 -16.94
C GLY A 536 -23.47 22.72 -16.76
N LEU A 537 -23.91 22.51 -15.53
CA LEU A 537 -25.29 22.16 -15.21
C LEU A 537 -26.14 23.43 -15.18
N ASP A 538 -27.37 23.33 -15.65
CA ASP A 538 -28.32 24.43 -15.57
C ASP A 538 -28.93 24.57 -14.16
N ALA A 539 -29.79 25.57 -13.96
CA ALA A 539 -30.36 25.87 -12.66
C ALA A 539 -31.25 24.73 -12.10
N ALA A 540 -32.01 24.03 -12.96
CA ALA A 540 -32.89 22.94 -12.57
C ALA A 540 -32.09 21.69 -12.21
N GLU A 541 -31.06 21.40 -12.97
CA GLU A 541 -30.11 20.32 -12.69
C GLU A 541 -29.32 20.59 -11.40
N THR A 542 -28.88 21.83 -11.20
CA THR A 542 -28.16 22.25 -9.99
C THR A 542 -29.04 22.08 -8.75
N GLU A 543 -30.30 22.49 -8.80
CA GLU A 543 -31.25 22.30 -7.71
C GLU A 543 -31.49 20.84 -7.41
N THR A 544 -31.61 20.00 -8.44
CA THR A 544 -31.80 18.55 -8.29
C THR A 544 -30.60 17.89 -7.65
N VAL A 545 -29.37 18.24 -8.06
CA VAL A 545 -28.13 17.74 -7.43
C VAL A 545 -28.05 18.20 -5.99
N ALA A 546 -28.27 19.47 -5.70
CA ALA A 546 -28.22 20.04 -4.36
C ALA A 546 -29.23 19.33 -3.42
N TRP A 547 -30.45 19.11 -3.92
CA TRP A 547 -31.46 18.34 -3.19
C TRP A 547 -31.03 16.90 -2.92
N LEU A 548 -30.47 16.20 -3.91
CA LEU A 548 -29.98 14.81 -3.74
C LEU A 548 -28.85 14.75 -2.71
N VAL A 549 -27.90 15.67 -2.75
CA VAL A 549 -26.80 15.76 -1.78
C VAL A 549 -27.33 16.01 -0.38
N ARG A 550 -28.27 16.93 -0.22
CA ARG A 550 -28.91 17.22 1.06
C ARG A 550 -29.65 16.02 1.65
N HIS A 551 -30.33 15.26 0.80
CA HIS A 551 -31.25 14.18 1.22
C HIS A 551 -30.72 12.77 0.93
N HIS A 552 -29.41 12.60 0.64
CA HIS A 552 -28.86 11.28 0.29
C HIS A 552 -29.10 10.19 1.36
N LEU A 553 -29.14 10.57 2.65
CA LEU A 553 -29.44 9.67 3.75
C LEU A 553 -30.94 9.46 4.03
N LEU A 554 -31.85 10.17 3.35
CA LEU A 554 -33.28 10.16 3.62
C LEU A 554 -33.87 8.75 3.47
N MET A 555 -33.56 8.07 2.37
CA MET A 555 -34.13 6.75 2.08
C MET A 555 -33.59 5.70 3.06
N SER A 556 -32.29 5.66 3.30
CA SER A 556 -31.68 4.72 4.26
C SER A 556 -32.15 4.98 5.69
N ALA A 557 -32.24 6.25 6.10
CA ALA A 557 -32.75 6.61 7.42
C ALA A 557 -34.22 6.22 7.59
N THR A 558 -35.04 6.38 6.56
CA THR A 558 -36.45 5.96 6.59
C THR A 558 -36.55 4.43 6.66
N ALA A 559 -35.82 3.72 5.80
CA ALA A 559 -35.90 2.26 5.72
C ALA A 559 -35.37 1.53 6.98
N PHE A 560 -34.31 2.04 7.60
CA PHE A 560 -33.67 1.35 8.73
C PHE A 560 -34.08 1.89 10.13
N LYS A 561 -34.64 3.12 10.22
CA LYS A 561 -34.87 3.78 11.51
C LYS A 561 -36.37 4.11 11.76
N ARG A 562 -37.24 3.89 10.78
CA ARG A 562 -38.68 4.22 10.89
C ARG A 562 -39.53 2.97 10.66
N ASP A 563 -40.71 2.96 11.28
CA ASP A 563 -41.72 1.95 11.00
C ASP A 563 -42.38 2.23 9.64
N LEU A 564 -42.16 1.35 8.67
CA LEU A 564 -42.72 1.47 7.32
C LEU A 564 -44.22 1.10 7.26
N SER A 565 -44.76 0.47 8.29
CA SER A 565 -46.20 0.19 8.39
C SER A 565 -47.03 1.40 8.88
N ASP A 566 -46.35 2.42 9.44
CA ASP A 566 -47.00 3.69 9.83
C ASP A 566 -47.23 4.57 8.61
N PRO A 567 -48.52 4.87 8.24
CA PRO A 567 -48.84 5.75 7.12
C PRO A 567 -48.16 7.11 7.17
N LYS A 568 -47.98 7.66 8.39
CA LYS A 568 -47.31 8.94 8.59
C LYS A 568 -45.84 8.92 8.11
N THR A 569 -45.17 7.80 8.30
CA THR A 569 -43.79 7.63 7.79
C THR A 569 -43.72 7.77 6.27
N ILE A 570 -44.69 7.15 5.58
CA ILE A 570 -44.80 7.22 4.12
C ILE A 570 -45.17 8.63 3.64
N GLU A 571 -46.15 9.26 4.30
CA GLU A 571 -46.58 10.63 3.99
C GLU A 571 -45.43 11.65 4.15
N ASP A 572 -44.68 11.56 5.25
CA ASP A 572 -43.52 12.42 5.49
C ASP A 572 -42.43 12.22 4.42
N PHE A 573 -42.18 10.98 4.04
CA PHE A 573 -41.19 10.65 2.98
C PHE A 573 -41.64 11.21 1.61
N VAL A 574 -42.91 10.98 1.20
CA VAL A 574 -43.47 11.48 -0.05
C VAL A 574 -43.46 13.00 -0.09
N ARG A 575 -43.77 13.68 1.02
CA ARG A 575 -43.72 15.15 1.12
C ARG A 575 -42.29 15.70 0.89
N GLN A 576 -41.27 14.98 1.33
CA GLN A 576 -39.87 15.39 1.11
C GLN A 576 -39.41 15.11 -0.31
N VAL A 577 -39.72 13.94 -0.86
CA VAL A 577 -39.28 13.52 -2.19
C VAL A 577 -39.97 14.31 -3.32
N GLN A 578 -41.25 14.64 -3.16
CA GLN A 578 -42.06 15.50 -4.03
C GLN A 578 -42.37 14.96 -5.44
N GLY A 579 -41.55 14.09 -6.02
CA GLY A 579 -41.79 13.63 -7.38
C GLY A 579 -41.09 12.32 -7.76
N PRO A 580 -41.62 11.64 -8.80
CA PRO A 580 -41.10 10.32 -9.21
C PRO A 580 -39.64 10.36 -9.69
N GLU A 581 -39.20 11.45 -10.33
CA GLU A 581 -37.82 11.58 -10.81
C GLU A 581 -36.83 11.66 -9.63
N ARG A 582 -37.12 12.49 -8.62
CA ARG A 582 -36.30 12.55 -7.40
C ARG A 582 -36.26 11.21 -6.69
N LEU A 583 -37.38 10.48 -6.66
CA LEU A 583 -37.43 9.15 -6.06
C LEU A 583 -36.50 8.15 -6.78
N ARG A 584 -36.53 8.12 -8.12
CA ARG A 584 -35.66 7.25 -8.92
C ARG A 584 -34.18 7.56 -8.67
N LEU A 585 -33.83 8.85 -8.76
CA LEU A 585 -32.45 9.31 -8.55
C LEU A 585 -31.97 9.03 -7.13
N LEU A 586 -32.81 9.29 -6.11
CA LEU A 586 -32.49 9.02 -4.71
C LEU A 586 -32.30 7.53 -4.43
N LEU A 587 -33.14 6.66 -5.02
CA LEU A 587 -33.01 5.23 -4.86
C LEU A 587 -31.69 4.71 -5.41
N ILE A 588 -31.33 5.11 -6.64
CA ILE A 588 -30.07 4.69 -7.26
C ILE A 588 -28.88 5.24 -6.48
N LEU A 589 -28.91 6.51 -6.06
CA LEU A 589 -27.89 7.11 -5.20
C LEU A 589 -27.73 6.32 -3.90
N THR A 590 -28.84 6.01 -3.21
CA THR A 590 -28.81 5.25 -1.95
C THR A 590 -28.17 3.87 -2.13
N VAL A 591 -28.49 3.17 -3.24
CA VAL A 591 -27.95 1.84 -3.51
C VAL A 591 -26.44 1.90 -3.72
N VAL A 592 -25.92 2.88 -4.45
CA VAL A 592 -24.45 2.99 -4.71
C VAL A 592 -23.69 3.56 -3.52
N ASP A 593 -24.36 4.27 -2.61
CA ASP A 593 -23.80 4.80 -1.37
C ASP A 593 -23.62 3.70 -0.30
N ILE A 594 -24.61 2.83 -0.14
CA ILE A 594 -24.57 1.78 0.90
C ILE A 594 -23.60 0.64 0.55
N ARG A 595 -23.23 0.44 -0.72
CA ARG A 595 -22.38 -0.63 -1.24
C ARG A 595 -20.89 -0.27 -1.26
#